data_dc46e8824e06d15a3198f9eea7e45c87
#
_entry.id   dc46e8824e06d15a3198f9eea7e45c87
#
_cell.length_a   1.000
_cell.length_b   1.000
_cell.length_c   1.000
_cell.angle_alpha   90.00
_cell.angle_beta   90.00
_cell.angle_gamma   90.00
#
_symmetry.space_group_name_H-M   'P 1'
#
loop_
_entity.id
_entity.type
_entity.pdbx_description
1 polymer ?
#
loop_
_entity_poly.entity_id
_entity_poly.type
_entity_poly.pdbx_seq_one_letter_code
_entity_poly.pdbx_strand_id
1 'polypeptide(L)'
;RYVLNKGVLAEAQTGLVKDAIDSLHVNGKYLVFITNGKVSGVQNAFGADFMYHVLDDITFVQLDDEAISKIIIQNTNVFVEKCKNNLHIDVKVDESIRSWVHTHFDKTQGIDAIRSVFHDFYVSISAFVLNENLGNNEEILLQEVDGIPYAIYGSKKQVLSREKNSAEEIEAVNKELDEIVGLKKVKNYIRSLQAHISLQEKRKQQGLKSASVSMHMIFTGNPGTGKTTIARLLARYLKAIGVLSEGQLVEVTRADLVAQYVGQTAPLTMSVIKSAMGGVLFVDEAYSLYRGKDDSFGLEAIDTLVKAMEDHRDNLIVVLAGYKKEMATFLEANSGLKSRFPNLINFDDYTGTQLYQIACIQAKSKGYEISEDAKEPLIQYFNEVQSINAEEAGNGRLARNVVEEAILKQAERLVNSTDQKEMTELKKEDFDYTVKVKPKQESKEPSLNDIMNMMK
;
A
#
# COMPACT_ATOMS: atom_id res chain seq x y z
N ARG A 1 -3.31 4.56 -26.62
CA ARG A 1 -2.19 3.62 -26.54
C ARG A 1 -2.72 2.32 -25.97
N TYR A 2 -2.79 1.26 -26.80
CA TYR A 2 -3.27 -0.05 -26.35
C TYR A 2 -2.09 -1.01 -26.38
N VAL A 3 -1.85 -1.72 -25.29
CA VAL A 3 -0.85 -2.78 -25.20
C VAL A 3 -1.58 -4.11 -25.35
N LEU A 4 -1.27 -4.84 -26.41
CA LEU A 4 -1.81 -6.18 -26.67
C LEU A 4 -0.77 -7.20 -26.17
N ASN A 5 -1.11 -7.93 -25.11
CA ASN A 5 -0.25 -8.98 -24.58
C ASN A 5 -0.97 -10.34 -24.74
N LYS A 6 -0.24 -11.37 -25.13
CA LYS A 6 -0.74 -12.72 -25.46
C LYS A 6 -1.59 -13.40 -24.38
N GLY A 7 -1.59 -12.88 -23.14
CA GLY A 7 -2.42 -13.41 -22.05
C GLY A 7 -3.74 -12.65 -21.82
N VAL A 8 -4.03 -11.58 -22.59
CA VAL A 8 -5.11 -10.63 -22.29
C VAL A 8 -6.29 -10.75 -23.25
N LEU A 9 -6.12 -11.34 -24.43
CA LEU A 9 -7.18 -11.44 -25.44
C LEU A 9 -7.58 -12.90 -25.64
N ALA A 10 -8.85 -13.22 -25.35
CA ALA A 10 -9.47 -14.46 -25.79
C ALA A 10 -9.60 -14.47 -27.34
N GLU A 11 -9.72 -15.67 -27.96
CA GLU A 11 -9.82 -15.81 -29.43
C GLU A 11 -10.89 -14.91 -30.07
N ALA A 12 -12.03 -14.74 -29.42
CA ALA A 12 -13.11 -13.85 -29.86
C ALA A 12 -12.70 -12.37 -29.88
N GLN A 13 -11.84 -11.93 -28.94
CA GLN A 13 -11.36 -10.55 -28.87
C GLN A 13 -10.27 -10.30 -29.91
N THR A 14 -9.50 -11.31 -30.26
CA THR A 14 -8.51 -11.25 -31.35
C THR A 14 -9.20 -11.05 -32.69
N GLY A 15 -10.36 -11.72 -32.92
CA GLY A 15 -11.20 -11.51 -34.08
C GLY A 15 -11.73 -10.08 -34.20
N LEU A 16 -12.28 -9.52 -33.08
CA LEU A 16 -12.78 -8.15 -33.05
C LEU A 16 -11.69 -7.10 -33.33
N VAL A 17 -10.47 -7.34 -32.88
CA VAL A 17 -9.32 -6.44 -33.17
C VAL A 17 -8.94 -6.53 -34.63
N LYS A 18 -8.95 -7.72 -35.26
CA LYS A 18 -8.74 -7.89 -36.69
C LYS A 18 -9.79 -7.13 -37.51
N ASP A 19 -11.08 -7.37 -37.24
CA ASP A 19 -12.19 -6.73 -37.92
C ASP A 19 -12.13 -5.19 -37.78
N ALA A 20 -11.73 -4.70 -36.59
CA ALA A 20 -11.55 -3.28 -36.35
C ALA A 20 -10.38 -2.70 -37.18
N ILE A 21 -9.27 -3.42 -37.35
CA ILE A 21 -8.13 -3.03 -38.16
C ILE A 21 -8.49 -3.03 -39.64
N ASP A 22 -9.16 -4.07 -40.13
CA ASP A 22 -9.61 -4.20 -41.51
C ASP A 22 -10.65 -3.13 -41.88
N SER A 23 -11.46 -2.69 -40.91
CA SER A 23 -12.44 -1.62 -41.08
C SER A 23 -11.87 -0.20 -41.01
N LEU A 24 -10.65 -0.03 -40.47
CA LEU A 24 -9.96 1.25 -40.39
C LEU A 24 -9.39 1.67 -41.76
N HIS A 25 -10.19 2.41 -42.55
CA HIS A 25 -9.67 3.16 -43.68
C HIS A 25 -8.73 4.29 -43.19
N VAL A 26 -7.44 3.95 -43.05
CA VAL A 26 -6.45 4.80 -42.40
C VAL A 26 -5.70 5.64 -43.44
N ASN A 27 -6.31 6.69 -43.90
CA ASN A 27 -5.55 7.69 -44.68
C ASN A 27 -4.67 8.51 -43.73
N GLY A 28 -3.35 8.28 -43.76
CA GLY A 28 -2.33 9.09 -43.06
C GLY A 28 -2.19 8.83 -41.58
N LYS A 29 -2.64 7.67 -41.08
CA LYS A 29 -2.43 7.25 -39.65
C LYS A 29 -1.58 5.98 -39.63
N TYR A 30 -0.76 5.84 -38.58
CA TYR A 30 0.03 4.65 -38.29
C TYR A 30 -0.48 3.95 -37.06
N LEU A 31 -0.59 2.63 -37.12
CA LEU A 31 -0.86 1.76 -35.97
C LEU A 31 0.46 1.15 -35.52
N VAL A 32 0.81 1.34 -34.24
CA VAL A 32 2.01 0.77 -33.64
C VAL A 32 1.61 -0.25 -32.60
N PHE A 33 1.97 -1.51 -32.84
CA PHE A 33 1.79 -2.60 -31.89
C PHE A 33 3.05 -2.74 -31.04
N ILE A 34 2.90 -2.75 -29.72
CA ILE A 34 4.00 -2.96 -28.77
C ILE A 34 3.77 -4.27 -28.06
N THR A 35 4.73 -5.19 -28.12
CA THR A 35 4.68 -6.49 -27.46
C THR A 35 5.99 -6.79 -26.75
N ASN A 36 5.92 -7.49 -25.61
CA ASN A 36 7.09 -8.02 -24.90
C ASN A 36 7.50 -9.41 -25.45
N GLY A 37 6.76 -9.97 -26.41
CA GLY A 37 7.00 -11.27 -27.02
C GLY A 37 7.74 -11.17 -28.35
N LYS A 38 8.24 -12.32 -28.81
CA LYS A 38 8.82 -12.43 -30.16
C LYS A 38 7.74 -12.21 -31.24
N VAL A 39 8.12 -11.74 -32.43
CA VAL A 39 7.24 -11.57 -33.60
C VAL A 39 6.44 -12.83 -33.90
N SER A 40 7.05 -14.02 -33.74
CA SER A 40 6.35 -15.30 -33.86
C SER A 40 5.18 -15.48 -32.88
N GLY A 41 5.21 -14.82 -31.73
CA GLY A 41 4.11 -14.81 -30.77
C GLY A 41 2.93 -13.97 -31.24
N VAL A 42 3.18 -12.85 -31.94
CA VAL A 42 2.15 -12.03 -32.57
C VAL A 42 1.51 -12.80 -33.73
N GLN A 43 2.31 -13.43 -34.56
CA GLN A 43 1.84 -14.27 -35.67
C GLN A 43 0.96 -15.43 -35.18
N ASN A 44 1.35 -16.10 -34.08
CA ASN A 44 0.55 -17.17 -33.49
C ASN A 44 -0.75 -16.68 -32.86
N ALA A 45 -0.78 -15.44 -32.36
CA ALA A 45 -1.98 -14.85 -31.75
C ALA A 45 -2.97 -14.30 -32.78
N PHE A 46 -2.47 -13.67 -33.83
CA PHE A 46 -3.28 -12.94 -34.82
C PHE A 46 -3.38 -13.64 -36.17
N GLY A 47 -2.58 -14.68 -36.43
CA GLY A 47 -2.54 -15.43 -37.69
C GLY A 47 -1.60 -14.81 -38.73
N ALA A 48 -1.31 -15.60 -39.77
CA ALA A 48 -0.40 -15.19 -40.84
C ALA A 48 -0.94 -13.99 -41.63
N ASP A 49 -2.25 -13.94 -41.89
CA ASP A 49 -2.89 -12.87 -42.65
C ASP A 49 -2.73 -11.49 -42.01
N PHE A 50 -2.76 -11.44 -40.67
CA PHE A 50 -2.51 -10.20 -39.95
C PHE A 50 -1.10 -9.64 -40.21
N MET A 51 -0.11 -10.53 -40.35
CA MET A 51 1.29 -10.11 -40.59
C MET A 51 1.50 -9.45 -41.95
N TYR A 52 0.61 -9.69 -42.93
CA TYR A 52 0.68 -8.95 -44.22
C TYR A 52 0.40 -7.46 -44.09
N HIS A 53 -0.30 -7.06 -43.02
CA HIS A 53 -0.59 -5.66 -42.73
C HIS A 53 0.52 -4.99 -41.87
N VAL A 54 1.48 -5.77 -41.35
CA VAL A 54 2.62 -5.25 -40.58
C VAL A 54 3.70 -4.85 -41.60
N LEU A 55 3.89 -3.55 -41.78
CA LEU A 55 4.82 -2.99 -42.76
C LEU A 55 6.28 -3.13 -42.30
N ASP A 56 6.53 -3.05 -40.99
CA ASP A 56 7.87 -3.11 -40.41
C ASP A 56 7.83 -3.63 -38.97
N ASP A 57 8.86 -4.32 -38.53
CA ASP A 57 9.04 -4.74 -37.15
C ASP A 57 10.35 -4.19 -36.59
N ILE A 58 10.22 -3.58 -35.41
CA ILE A 58 11.36 -3.03 -34.66
C ILE A 58 11.54 -3.84 -33.38
N THR A 59 12.62 -4.60 -33.36
CA THR A 59 12.99 -5.39 -32.17
C THR A 59 13.93 -4.59 -31.29
N PHE A 60 13.49 -4.33 -30.02
CA PHE A 60 14.34 -3.75 -29.00
C PHE A 60 15.12 -4.88 -28.30
N VAL A 61 16.43 -4.85 -28.44
CA VAL A 61 17.33 -5.77 -27.74
C VAL A 61 17.63 -5.28 -26.32
N GLN A 62 18.09 -6.17 -25.46
CA GLN A 62 18.58 -5.76 -24.14
C GLN A 62 19.72 -4.76 -24.29
N LEU A 63 19.70 -3.74 -23.41
CA LEU A 63 20.76 -2.73 -23.36
C LEU A 63 22.07 -3.39 -22.94
N ASP A 64 23.14 -3.14 -23.69
CA ASP A 64 24.49 -3.48 -23.32
C ASP A 64 25.08 -2.47 -22.31
N ASP A 65 26.22 -2.80 -21.73
CA ASP A 65 26.87 -1.95 -20.72
C ASP A 65 27.29 -0.58 -21.28
N GLU A 66 27.59 -0.49 -22.59
CA GLU A 66 27.92 0.77 -23.23
C GLU A 66 26.71 1.68 -23.38
N ALA A 67 25.56 1.11 -23.78
CA ALA A 67 24.30 1.85 -23.85
C ALA A 67 23.83 2.31 -22.48
N ILE A 68 23.96 1.43 -21.45
CA ILE A 68 23.65 1.76 -20.06
C ILE A 68 24.52 2.94 -19.59
N SER A 69 25.82 2.91 -19.84
CA SER A 69 26.74 3.99 -19.48
C SER A 69 26.38 5.32 -20.14
N LYS A 70 25.99 5.31 -21.41
CA LYS A 70 25.52 6.51 -22.12
C LYS A 70 24.23 7.07 -21.52
N ILE A 71 23.31 6.18 -21.13
CA ILE A 71 22.04 6.56 -20.47
C ILE A 71 22.31 7.18 -19.09
N ILE A 72 23.24 6.62 -18.30
CA ILE A 72 23.64 7.17 -17.01
C ILE A 72 24.22 8.58 -17.17
N ILE A 73 25.12 8.79 -18.14
CA ILE A 73 25.70 10.11 -18.44
C ILE A 73 24.59 11.11 -18.80
N GLN A 74 23.66 10.73 -19.67
CA GLN A 74 22.55 11.59 -20.09
C GLN A 74 21.66 11.96 -18.89
N ASN A 75 21.28 10.99 -18.03
CA ASN A 75 20.48 11.26 -16.86
C ASN A 75 21.24 12.08 -15.80
N THR A 76 22.56 11.90 -15.68
CA THR A 76 23.42 12.75 -14.85
C THR A 76 23.33 14.21 -15.28
N ASN A 77 23.43 14.50 -16.58
CA ASN A 77 23.34 15.87 -17.12
C ASN A 77 21.96 16.50 -16.84
N VAL A 78 20.88 15.75 -17.10
CA VAL A 78 19.50 16.19 -16.79
C VAL A 78 19.32 16.49 -15.30
N PHE A 79 19.88 15.64 -14.45
CA PHE A 79 19.84 15.81 -13.01
C PHE A 79 20.60 17.07 -12.55
N VAL A 80 21.82 17.31 -13.05
CA VAL A 80 22.61 18.51 -12.75
C VAL A 80 21.86 19.78 -13.18
N GLU A 81 21.31 19.81 -14.40
CA GLU A 81 20.51 20.94 -14.88
C GLU A 81 19.27 21.18 -13.99
N LYS A 82 18.59 20.10 -13.54
CA LYS A 82 17.46 20.20 -12.64
C LYS A 82 17.84 20.79 -11.28
N CYS A 83 18.98 20.41 -10.72
CA CYS A 83 19.51 21.00 -9.49
C CYS A 83 19.80 22.49 -9.67
N LYS A 84 20.45 22.86 -10.77
CA LYS A 84 20.78 24.25 -11.06
C LYS A 84 19.54 25.12 -11.23
N ASN A 85 18.54 24.65 -12.01
CA ASN A 85 17.34 25.42 -12.30
C ASN A 85 16.38 25.54 -11.12
N ASN A 86 16.23 24.49 -10.30
CA ASN A 86 15.21 24.44 -9.27
C ASN A 86 15.75 24.72 -7.85
N LEU A 87 17.00 24.32 -7.58
CA LEU A 87 17.63 24.52 -6.27
C LEU A 87 18.65 25.67 -6.27
N HIS A 88 18.98 26.21 -7.44
CA HIS A 88 19.96 27.27 -7.64
C HIS A 88 21.36 26.93 -7.09
N ILE A 89 21.75 25.65 -7.17
CA ILE A 89 23.05 25.14 -6.76
C ILE A 89 23.79 24.52 -7.95
N ASP A 90 25.11 24.59 -7.94
CA ASP A 90 25.97 23.90 -8.90
C ASP A 90 26.35 22.52 -8.34
N VAL A 91 26.05 21.45 -9.07
CA VAL A 91 26.36 20.07 -8.66
C VAL A 91 27.46 19.50 -9.54
N LYS A 92 28.57 19.10 -8.94
CA LYS A 92 29.64 18.32 -9.59
C LYS A 92 29.47 16.85 -9.27
N VAL A 93 29.43 16.01 -10.31
CA VAL A 93 29.26 14.56 -10.17
C VAL A 93 30.56 13.87 -10.53
N ASP A 94 31.19 13.25 -9.52
CA ASP A 94 32.38 12.43 -9.69
C ASP A 94 32.09 11.15 -10.46
N GLU A 95 33.10 10.59 -11.14
CA GLU A 95 32.98 9.36 -11.91
C GLU A 95 32.59 8.15 -11.03
N SER A 96 32.99 8.15 -9.76
CA SER A 96 32.61 7.12 -8.78
C SER A 96 31.10 7.00 -8.61
N ILE A 97 30.36 8.10 -8.70
CA ILE A 97 28.86 8.09 -8.65
C ILE A 97 28.27 7.39 -9.87
N ARG A 98 28.80 7.64 -11.08
CA ARG A 98 28.30 6.97 -12.27
C ARG A 98 28.55 5.47 -12.23
N SER A 99 29.73 5.08 -11.76
CA SER A 99 30.09 3.68 -11.56
C SER A 99 29.21 3.03 -10.49
N TRP A 100 28.90 3.76 -9.41
CA TRP A 100 28.00 3.30 -8.36
C TRP A 100 26.58 3.09 -8.91
N VAL A 101 26.04 4.04 -9.66
CA VAL A 101 24.72 3.89 -10.31
C VAL A 101 24.69 2.69 -11.24
N HIS A 102 25.75 2.48 -12.05
CA HIS A 102 25.86 1.35 -12.98
C HIS A 102 25.79 -0.01 -12.26
N THR A 103 26.33 -0.12 -11.05
CA THR A 103 26.37 -1.36 -10.29
C THR A 103 25.12 -1.60 -9.42
N HIS A 104 24.41 -0.51 -9.04
CA HIS A 104 23.34 -0.57 -8.04
C HIS A 104 21.92 -0.33 -8.60
N PHE A 105 21.75 0.00 -9.89
CA PHE A 105 20.41 0.11 -10.45
C PHE A 105 19.78 -1.27 -10.73
N ASP A 106 18.48 -1.38 -10.59
CA ASP A 106 17.75 -2.60 -10.88
C ASP A 106 17.63 -2.84 -12.40
N LYS A 107 18.44 -3.77 -12.91
CA LYS A 107 18.46 -4.12 -14.34
C LYS A 107 17.12 -4.66 -14.85
N THR A 108 16.25 -5.17 -13.99
CA THR A 108 14.95 -5.71 -14.38
C THR A 108 13.94 -4.62 -14.74
N GLN A 109 14.09 -3.43 -14.18
CA GLN A 109 13.26 -2.25 -14.44
C GLN A 109 13.80 -1.36 -15.57
N GLY A 110 14.97 -1.67 -16.11
CA GLY A 110 15.57 -0.98 -17.24
C GLY A 110 15.90 0.51 -16.95
N ILE A 111 15.63 1.38 -17.91
CA ILE A 111 15.99 2.82 -17.86
C ILE A 111 15.28 3.54 -16.72
N ASP A 112 14.07 3.13 -16.35
CA ASP A 112 13.29 3.81 -15.32
C ASP A 112 13.91 3.64 -13.92
N ALA A 113 14.65 2.54 -13.68
CA ALA A 113 15.44 2.37 -12.46
C ALA A 113 16.56 3.41 -12.34
N ILE A 114 17.27 3.70 -13.43
CA ILE A 114 18.31 4.75 -13.46
C ILE A 114 17.71 6.12 -13.15
N ARG A 115 16.55 6.44 -13.75
CA ARG A 115 15.83 7.69 -13.47
C ARG A 115 15.39 7.80 -12.02
N SER A 116 14.93 6.67 -11.41
CA SER A 116 14.55 6.64 -10.01
C SER A 116 15.73 6.94 -9.08
N VAL A 117 16.91 6.39 -9.35
CA VAL A 117 18.12 6.69 -8.56
C VAL A 117 18.46 8.19 -8.58
N PHE A 118 18.45 8.84 -9.75
CA PHE A 118 18.69 10.28 -9.84
C PHE A 118 17.57 11.12 -9.23
N HIS A 119 16.34 10.63 -9.24
CA HIS A 119 15.24 11.28 -8.51
C HIS A 119 15.49 11.24 -7.00
N ASP A 120 15.90 10.10 -6.45
CA ASP A 120 16.23 9.95 -5.03
C ASP A 120 17.41 10.85 -4.63
N PHE A 121 18.43 10.96 -5.47
CA PHE A 121 19.53 11.90 -5.26
C PHE A 121 19.02 13.34 -5.23
N TYR A 122 18.12 13.70 -6.15
CA TYR A 122 17.56 15.07 -6.17
C TYR A 122 16.79 15.38 -4.86
N VAL A 123 15.98 14.44 -4.37
CA VAL A 123 15.24 14.60 -3.11
C VAL A 123 16.21 14.77 -1.92
N SER A 124 17.26 13.93 -1.87
CA SER A 124 18.27 14.00 -0.79
C SER A 124 19.05 15.31 -0.81
N ILE A 125 19.40 15.80 -2.01
CA ILE A 125 20.09 17.10 -2.14
C ILE A 125 19.15 18.26 -1.80
N SER A 126 17.88 18.18 -2.20
CA SER A 126 16.91 19.23 -1.84
C SER A 126 16.77 19.37 -0.32
N ALA A 127 16.71 18.24 0.39
CA ALA A 127 16.71 18.23 1.85
C ALA A 127 18.00 18.78 2.44
N PHE A 128 19.17 18.43 1.86
CA PHE A 128 20.48 18.91 2.31
C PHE A 128 20.61 20.42 2.15
N VAL A 129 20.22 20.97 1.00
CA VAL A 129 20.20 22.42 0.71
C VAL A 129 19.35 23.16 1.72
N LEU A 130 18.16 22.66 2.03
CA LEU A 130 17.24 23.25 3.01
C LEU A 130 17.79 23.18 4.45
N ASN A 131 18.29 22.04 4.86
CA ASN A 131 18.79 21.82 6.22
C ASN A 131 20.05 22.65 6.52
N GLU A 132 20.91 22.80 5.52
CA GLU A 132 22.16 23.54 5.64
C GLU A 132 22.02 25.02 5.26
N ASN A 133 20.84 25.45 4.84
CA ASN A 133 20.52 26.82 4.44
C ASN A 133 21.47 27.35 3.35
N LEU A 134 21.78 26.49 2.34
CA LEU A 134 22.74 26.81 1.28
C LEU A 134 22.19 27.94 0.40
N GLY A 135 23.07 28.90 0.07
CA GLY A 135 22.74 30.02 -0.78
C GLY A 135 22.78 29.68 -2.27
N ASN A 136 22.40 30.66 -3.11
CA ASN A 136 22.46 30.49 -4.55
C ASN A 136 23.92 30.36 -5.05
N ASN A 137 24.12 29.48 -6.04
CA ASN A 137 25.42 29.20 -6.69
C ASN A 137 26.46 28.52 -5.76
N GLU A 138 26.05 27.91 -4.67
CA GLU A 138 26.92 27.04 -3.90
C GLU A 138 27.20 25.74 -4.67
N GLU A 139 28.43 25.23 -4.53
CA GLU A 139 28.89 24.03 -5.21
C GLU A 139 28.80 22.80 -4.31
N ILE A 140 28.08 21.76 -4.72
CA ILE A 140 28.01 20.47 -4.03
C ILE A 140 28.72 19.42 -4.90
N LEU A 141 29.65 18.68 -4.29
CA LEU A 141 30.30 17.53 -4.91
C LEU A 141 29.56 16.25 -4.56
N LEU A 142 29.21 15.46 -5.59
CA LEU A 142 28.71 14.11 -5.42
C LEU A 142 29.85 13.11 -5.63
N GLN A 143 30.13 12.31 -4.59
CA GLN A 143 31.22 11.34 -4.61
C GLN A 143 30.82 10.08 -3.85
N GLU A 144 31.23 8.92 -4.33
CA GLU A 144 31.13 7.66 -3.58
C GLU A 144 32.34 7.53 -2.66
N VAL A 145 32.08 7.16 -1.41
CA VAL A 145 33.10 6.90 -0.38
C VAL A 145 32.71 5.62 0.32
N ASP A 146 33.57 4.62 0.31
CA ASP A 146 33.37 3.30 0.93
C ASP A 146 32.05 2.61 0.50
N GLY A 147 31.72 2.67 -0.79
CA GLY A 147 30.51 2.07 -1.34
C GLY A 147 29.23 2.90 -1.19
N ILE A 148 29.29 4.07 -0.54
CA ILE A 148 28.15 4.91 -0.23
C ILE A 148 28.23 6.22 -1.01
N PRO A 149 27.18 6.64 -1.78
CA PRO A 149 27.17 7.91 -2.47
C PRO A 149 26.82 9.07 -1.52
N TYR A 150 27.62 10.12 -1.55
CA TYR A 150 27.47 11.32 -0.71
C TYR A 150 27.33 12.59 -1.55
N ALA A 151 26.53 13.54 -1.04
CA ALA A 151 26.63 14.96 -1.35
C ALA A 151 27.53 15.63 -0.31
N ILE A 152 28.54 16.35 -0.77
CA ILE A 152 29.57 16.95 0.06
C ILE A 152 29.58 18.45 -0.15
N TYR A 153 29.47 19.22 0.94
CA TYR A 153 29.63 20.67 0.96
C TYR A 153 30.60 21.10 2.09
N GLY A 154 31.81 21.50 1.76
CA GLY A 154 32.84 21.76 2.72
C GLY A 154 33.18 20.54 3.60
N SER A 155 32.97 20.65 4.91
CA SER A 155 33.13 19.52 5.83
C SER A 155 31.85 18.70 6.06
N LYS A 156 30.73 19.12 5.50
CA LYS A 156 29.43 18.49 5.68
C LYS A 156 29.16 17.42 4.59
N LYS A 157 28.59 16.30 4.98
CA LYS A 157 28.29 15.20 4.08
C LYS A 157 26.85 14.73 4.29
N GLN A 158 26.12 14.55 3.19
CA GLN A 158 24.78 13.95 3.16
C GLN A 158 24.81 12.69 2.33
N VAL A 159 24.32 11.58 2.83
CA VAL A 159 24.17 10.34 2.06
C VAL A 159 23.07 10.51 1.02
N LEU A 160 23.36 10.08 -0.21
CA LEU A 160 22.43 10.14 -1.34
C LEU A 160 21.62 8.86 -1.54
N SER A 161 22.05 7.74 -0.94
CA SER A 161 21.33 6.47 -1.05
C SER A 161 20.23 6.37 0.00
N ARG A 162 19.17 5.62 -0.35
CA ARG A 162 18.05 5.32 0.54
C ARG A 162 18.43 4.64 1.88
N GLU A 163 19.62 4.08 1.99
CA GLU A 163 20.02 3.30 3.18
C GLU A 163 20.05 4.14 4.49
N LYS A 164 20.31 5.44 4.41
CA LYS A 164 20.25 6.30 5.62
C LYS A 164 18.84 6.73 6.00
N ASN A 165 17.93 6.83 5.03
CA ASN A 165 16.52 7.02 5.30
C ASN A 165 15.87 5.81 5.96
N SER A 166 16.48 4.62 5.88
CA SER A 166 15.90 3.40 6.47
C SER A 166 15.91 3.45 8.00
N ALA A 167 16.98 3.89 8.64
CA ALA A 167 17.05 3.96 10.10
C ALA A 167 16.11 5.05 10.66
N GLU A 168 16.09 6.22 10.03
CA GLU A 168 15.16 7.30 10.38
C GLU A 168 13.71 6.93 10.14
N GLU A 169 13.40 6.25 9.01
CA GLU A 169 12.07 5.78 8.72
C GLU A 169 11.64 4.65 9.66
N ILE A 170 12.53 3.73 10.03
CA ILE A 170 12.28 2.71 11.06
C ILE A 170 11.94 3.36 12.39
N GLU A 171 12.70 4.38 12.81
CA GLU A 171 12.44 5.11 14.04
C GLU A 171 11.11 5.88 13.97
N ALA A 172 10.82 6.55 12.86
CA ALA A 172 9.57 7.24 12.64
C ALA A 172 8.37 6.28 12.70
N VAL A 173 8.44 5.13 12.01
CA VAL A 173 7.39 4.11 12.03
C VAL A 173 7.22 3.51 13.44
N ASN A 174 8.32 3.26 14.17
CA ASN A 174 8.23 2.77 15.54
C ASN A 174 7.57 3.80 16.47
N LYS A 175 7.88 5.08 16.31
CA LYS A 175 7.25 6.17 17.05
C LYS A 175 5.76 6.27 16.75
N GLU A 176 5.39 6.28 15.48
CA GLU A 176 3.97 6.27 15.07
C GLU A 176 3.23 5.03 15.61
N LEU A 177 3.88 3.85 15.59
CA LEU A 177 3.32 2.62 16.15
C LEU A 177 3.09 2.74 17.66
N ASP A 178 4.01 3.37 18.39
CA ASP A 178 3.90 3.58 19.83
C ASP A 178 2.81 4.61 20.18
N GLU A 179 2.59 5.61 19.35
CA GLU A 179 1.53 6.62 19.49
C GLU A 179 0.11 6.05 19.24
N ILE A 180 -0.02 4.93 18.51
CA ILE A 180 -1.32 4.28 18.34
C ILE A 180 -1.87 3.83 19.69
N VAL A 181 -3.11 4.20 19.97
CA VAL A 181 -3.79 3.81 21.21
C VAL A 181 -4.06 2.31 21.23
N GLY A 182 -3.78 1.66 22.34
CA GLY A 182 -4.11 0.24 22.55
C GLY A 182 -3.30 -0.73 21.69
N LEU A 183 -3.97 -1.73 21.13
CA LEU A 183 -3.45 -2.74 20.17
C LEU A 183 -2.16 -3.45 20.63
N LYS A 184 -1.99 -3.72 21.94
CA LYS A 184 -0.75 -4.31 22.52
C LYS A 184 -0.31 -5.59 21.81
N LYS A 185 -1.25 -6.50 21.49
CA LYS A 185 -0.95 -7.77 20.80
C LYS A 185 -0.41 -7.53 19.39
N VAL A 186 -1.00 -6.58 18.67
CA VAL A 186 -0.59 -6.20 17.31
C VAL A 186 0.80 -5.57 17.30
N LYS A 187 1.03 -4.62 18.22
CA LYS A 187 2.35 -3.99 18.41
C LYS A 187 3.44 -5.01 18.72
N ASN A 188 3.16 -5.94 19.63
CA ASN A 188 4.11 -7.00 19.99
C ASN A 188 4.40 -7.93 18.80
N TYR A 189 3.38 -8.25 18.00
CA TYR A 189 3.57 -9.05 16.79
C TYR A 189 4.48 -8.34 15.77
N ILE A 190 4.25 -7.05 15.50
CA ILE A 190 5.09 -6.26 14.60
C ILE A 190 6.55 -6.23 15.10
N ARG A 191 6.77 -6.01 16.40
CA ARG A 191 8.12 -6.06 16.99
C ARG A 191 8.78 -7.44 16.87
N SER A 192 8.02 -8.52 17.03
CA SER A 192 8.52 -9.88 16.83
C SER A 192 8.92 -10.13 15.37
N LEU A 193 8.13 -9.62 14.43
CA LEU A 193 8.43 -9.69 13.00
C LEU A 193 9.71 -8.91 12.67
N GLN A 194 9.89 -7.72 13.25
CA GLN A 194 11.10 -6.92 13.13
C GLN A 194 12.33 -7.69 13.59
N ALA A 195 12.28 -8.28 14.79
CA ALA A 195 13.39 -9.05 15.34
C ALA A 195 13.72 -10.28 14.47
N HIS A 196 12.67 -10.96 13.96
CA HIS A 196 12.86 -12.11 13.07
C HIS A 196 13.58 -11.71 11.77
N ILE A 197 13.16 -10.66 11.10
CA ILE A 197 13.75 -10.19 9.84
C ILE A 197 15.22 -9.78 10.07
N SER A 198 15.49 -8.98 11.10
CA SER A 198 16.86 -8.56 11.45
C SER A 198 17.78 -9.78 11.73
N LEU A 199 17.25 -10.82 12.37
CA LEU A 199 18.01 -12.06 12.57
C LEU A 199 18.30 -12.80 11.27
N GLN A 200 17.31 -12.88 10.36
CA GLN A 200 17.50 -13.55 9.06
C GLN A 200 18.55 -12.82 8.20
N GLU A 201 18.57 -11.51 8.21
CA GLU A 201 19.60 -10.72 7.52
C GLU A 201 20.99 -10.97 8.09
N LYS A 202 21.16 -10.96 9.42
CA LYS A 202 22.43 -11.29 10.06
C LYS A 202 22.90 -12.70 9.69
N ARG A 203 21.99 -13.69 9.63
CA ARG A 203 22.30 -15.04 9.19
C ARG A 203 22.78 -15.07 7.74
N LYS A 204 22.11 -14.34 6.83
CA LYS A 204 22.50 -14.22 5.43
C LYS A 204 23.90 -13.61 5.27
N GLN A 205 24.20 -12.54 6.02
CA GLN A 205 25.53 -11.92 6.04
C GLN A 205 26.64 -12.87 6.52
N GLN A 206 26.31 -13.82 7.41
CA GLN A 206 27.23 -14.83 7.92
C GLN A 206 27.28 -16.10 7.03
N GLY A 207 26.65 -16.10 5.86
CA GLY A 207 26.61 -17.26 4.94
C GLY A 207 25.75 -18.43 5.44
N LEU A 208 24.93 -18.22 6.48
CA LEU A 208 24.03 -19.25 7.02
C LEU A 208 22.74 -19.33 6.18
N LYS A 209 22.16 -20.52 6.09
CA LYS A 209 20.85 -20.70 5.44
C LYS A 209 19.80 -19.84 6.17
N SER A 210 19.10 -18.99 5.45
CA SER A 210 17.94 -18.26 5.94
C SER A 210 16.67 -19.06 5.65
N ALA A 211 15.76 -19.14 6.64
CA ALA A 211 14.45 -19.74 6.44
C ALA A 211 13.51 -18.65 5.90
N SER A 212 12.99 -18.83 4.69
CA SER A 212 11.94 -18.00 4.15
C SER A 212 10.63 -18.29 4.91
N VAL A 213 10.12 -17.31 5.63
CA VAL A 213 8.82 -17.38 6.32
C VAL A 213 7.81 -16.57 5.53
N SER A 214 6.63 -17.13 5.25
CA SER A 214 5.54 -16.39 4.62
C SER A 214 5.13 -15.20 5.49
N MET A 215 5.12 -14.00 4.90
CA MET A 215 4.71 -12.75 5.55
C MET A 215 3.27 -12.36 5.23
N HIS A 216 2.53 -13.20 4.52
CA HIS A 216 1.11 -12.94 4.29
C HIS A 216 0.32 -13.05 5.60
N MET A 217 -0.67 -12.19 5.78
CA MET A 217 -1.35 -11.99 7.07
C MET A 217 -2.87 -11.96 6.91
N ILE A 218 -3.55 -12.34 7.97
CA ILE A 218 -4.98 -12.16 8.13
C ILE A 218 -5.21 -11.22 9.29
N PHE A 219 -5.93 -10.12 9.04
CA PHE A 219 -6.34 -9.14 10.04
C PHE A 219 -7.82 -9.32 10.35
N THR A 220 -8.13 -9.73 11.57
CA THR A 220 -9.52 -9.90 12.02
C THR A 220 -9.88 -8.87 13.08
N GLY A 221 -11.10 -8.36 13.05
CA GLY A 221 -11.62 -7.43 14.04
C GLY A 221 -12.73 -6.54 13.50
N ASN A 222 -13.45 -5.86 14.39
CA ASN A 222 -14.57 -4.99 14.07
C ASN A 222 -14.15 -3.74 13.28
N PRO A 223 -15.10 -2.99 12.69
CA PRO A 223 -14.79 -1.75 11.98
C PRO A 223 -14.11 -0.73 12.89
N GLY A 224 -13.19 0.07 12.32
CA GLY A 224 -12.53 1.15 13.05
C GLY A 224 -11.50 0.72 14.09
N THR A 225 -11.11 -0.55 14.17
CA THR A 225 -10.06 -1.06 15.09
C THR A 225 -8.63 -0.77 14.62
N GLY A 226 -8.43 -0.14 13.45
CA GLY A 226 -7.11 0.29 12.98
C GLY A 226 -6.40 -0.68 12.03
N LYS A 227 -7.11 -1.68 11.45
CA LYS A 227 -6.53 -2.67 10.53
C LYS A 227 -5.75 -2.03 9.38
N THR A 228 -6.36 -1.12 8.63
CA THR A 228 -5.73 -0.42 7.49
C THR A 228 -4.56 0.46 7.93
N THR A 229 -4.68 1.14 9.08
CA THR A 229 -3.62 1.99 9.63
C THR A 229 -2.37 1.17 9.92
N ILE A 230 -2.53 0.02 10.55
CA ILE A 230 -1.44 -0.92 10.83
C ILE A 230 -0.84 -1.51 9.54
N ALA A 231 -1.67 -1.85 8.56
CA ALA A 231 -1.18 -2.35 7.27
C ALA A 231 -0.29 -1.32 6.57
N ARG A 232 -0.66 -0.03 6.63
CA ARG A 232 0.12 1.07 6.06
C ARG A 232 1.47 1.26 6.77
N LEU A 233 1.48 1.23 8.10
CA LEU A 233 2.72 1.30 8.87
C LEU A 233 3.62 0.10 8.60
N LEU A 234 3.04 -1.10 8.49
CA LEU A 234 3.77 -2.31 8.16
C LEU A 234 4.41 -2.23 6.77
N ALA A 235 3.69 -1.73 5.75
CA ALA A 235 4.22 -1.56 4.41
C ALA A 235 5.43 -0.62 4.38
N ARG A 236 5.34 0.53 5.07
CA ARG A 236 6.45 1.48 5.23
C ARG A 236 7.63 0.86 5.96
N TYR A 237 7.36 0.13 7.05
CA TYR A 237 8.40 -0.57 7.80
C TYR A 237 9.15 -1.59 6.93
N LEU A 238 8.41 -2.45 6.21
CA LEU A 238 8.99 -3.50 5.39
C LEU A 238 9.81 -2.94 4.20
N LYS A 239 9.42 -1.77 3.69
CA LYS A 239 10.24 -1.02 2.74
C LYS A 239 11.53 -0.51 3.40
N ALA A 240 11.42 0.10 4.58
CA ALA A 240 12.56 0.68 5.28
C ALA A 240 13.65 -0.36 5.60
N ILE A 241 13.26 -1.62 5.85
CA ILE A 241 14.19 -2.74 6.07
C ILE A 241 14.56 -3.52 4.80
N GLY A 242 14.14 -3.07 3.61
CA GLY A 242 14.52 -3.68 2.35
C GLY A 242 13.79 -5.00 1.97
N VAL A 243 12.74 -5.38 2.70
CA VAL A 243 11.91 -6.56 2.37
C VAL A 243 11.01 -6.28 1.18
N LEU A 244 10.48 -5.07 1.09
CA LEU A 244 9.66 -4.60 -0.02
C LEU A 244 10.39 -3.50 -0.78
N SER A 245 10.33 -3.53 -2.11
CA SER A 245 11.03 -2.54 -2.95
C SER A 245 10.38 -1.16 -2.93
N GLU A 246 9.04 -1.09 -2.90
CA GLU A 246 8.27 0.16 -3.01
C GLU A 246 7.54 0.54 -1.72
N GLY A 247 6.99 -0.44 -1.00
CA GLY A 247 6.30 -0.24 0.28
C GLY A 247 4.96 0.51 0.19
N GLN A 248 4.34 0.55 -1.00
CA GLN A 248 2.98 1.07 -1.16
C GLN A 248 1.95 0.13 -0.56
N LEU A 249 0.83 0.69 -0.11
CA LEU A 249 -0.36 -0.05 0.27
C LEU A 249 -1.41 0.11 -0.82
N VAL A 250 -1.80 -0.99 -1.46
CA VAL A 250 -2.91 -1.04 -2.41
C VAL A 250 -4.12 -1.63 -1.69
N GLU A 251 -5.09 -0.77 -1.39
CA GLU A 251 -6.33 -1.15 -0.70
C GLU A 251 -7.40 -1.52 -1.74
N VAL A 252 -7.97 -2.69 -1.61
CA VAL A 252 -8.98 -3.21 -2.54
C VAL A 252 -10.09 -3.95 -1.81
N THR A 253 -11.22 -4.05 -2.48
CA THR A 253 -12.39 -4.84 -2.08
C THR A 253 -12.71 -5.87 -3.15
N ARG A 254 -13.76 -6.67 -2.94
CA ARG A 254 -14.25 -7.59 -3.99
C ARG A 254 -14.51 -6.89 -5.33
N ALA A 255 -15.05 -5.67 -5.32
CA ALA A 255 -15.41 -4.95 -6.53
C ALA A 255 -14.21 -4.64 -7.43
N ASP A 256 -13.03 -4.51 -6.84
CA ASP A 256 -11.77 -4.21 -7.54
C ASP A 256 -11.11 -5.48 -8.11
N LEU A 257 -11.47 -6.66 -7.60
CA LEU A 257 -10.85 -7.94 -7.95
C LEU A 257 -11.72 -8.80 -8.87
N VAL A 258 -13.05 -8.70 -8.74
CA VAL A 258 -14.00 -9.56 -9.43
C VAL A 258 -14.70 -8.81 -10.55
N ALA A 259 -14.53 -9.27 -11.77
CA ALA A 259 -15.14 -8.68 -12.96
C ALA A 259 -16.63 -9.08 -13.11
N GLN A 260 -17.32 -8.37 -14.00
CA GLN A 260 -18.74 -8.60 -14.29
C GLN A 260 -18.97 -9.70 -15.34
N TYR A 261 -17.96 -10.02 -16.17
CA TYR A 261 -18.09 -10.96 -17.29
C TYR A 261 -17.14 -12.14 -17.15
N VAL A 262 -17.55 -13.28 -17.69
CA VAL A 262 -16.75 -14.52 -17.70
C VAL A 262 -15.39 -14.30 -18.37
N GLY A 263 -14.33 -14.84 -17.76
CA GLY A 263 -12.96 -14.78 -18.27
C GLY A 263 -12.23 -13.45 -18.02
N GLN A 264 -12.85 -12.49 -17.33
CA GLN A 264 -12.25 -11.19 -17.03
C GLN A 264 -11.74 -11.06 -15.60
N THR A 265 -12.15 -11.92 -14.69
CA THR A 265 -11.77 -11.84 -13.27
C THR A 265 -10.28 -12.09 -13.07
N ALA A 266 -9.71 -13.16 -13.60
CA ALA A 266 -8.28 -13.43 -13.44
C ALA A 266 -7.37 -12.33 -14.02
N PRO A 267 -7.62 -11.79 -15.25
CA PRO A 267 -6.87 -10.62 -15.75
C PRO A 267 -7.01 -9.37 -14.88
N LEU A 268 -8.20 -9.06 -14.38
CA LEU A 268 -8.46 -7.93 -13.50
C LEU A 268 -7.70 -8.09 -12.18
N THR A 269 -7.87 -9.23 -11.51
CA THR A 269 -7.16 -9.57 -10.27
C THR A 269 -5.64 -9.48 -10.47
N MET A 270 -5.11 -10.02 -11.58
CA MET A 270 -3.68 -9.96 -11.89
C MET A 270 -3.20 -8.51 -12.13
N SER A 271 -4.00 -7.64 -12.73
CA SER A 271 -3.65 -6.23 -12.90
C SER A 271 -3.53 -5.49 -11.57
N VAL A 272 -4.43 -5.78 -10.63
CA VAL A 272 -4.39 -5.24 -9.27
C VAL A 272 -3.16 -5.77 -8.51
N ILE A 273 -2.88 -7.07 -8.59
CA ILE A 273 -1.69 -7.68 -8.00
C ILE A 273 -0.42 -7.00 -8.53
N LYS A 274 -0.33 -6.76 -9.83
CA LYS A 274 0.82 -6.06 -10.43
C LYS A 274 0.99 -4.63 -9.89
N SER A 275 -0.09 -3.92 -9.61
CA SER A 275 -0.02 -2.58 -9.01
C SER A 275 0.47 -2.59 -7.56
N ALA A 276 0.33 -3.74 -6.87
CA ALA A 276 0.78 -3.95 -5.50
C ALA A 276 2.19 -4.57 -5.39
N MET A 277 2.81 -4.92 -6.53
CA MET A 277 4.17 -5.48 -6.53
C MET A 277 5.17 -4.50 -5.90
N GLY A 278 6.04 -5.03 -5.06
CA GLY A 278 6.94 -4.21 -4.26
C GLY A 278 6.31 -3.64 -2.98
N GLY A 279 5.05 -3.96 -2.70
CA GLY A 279 4.28 -3.42 -1.60
C GLY A 279 3.34 -4.42 -0.94
N VAL A 280 2.30 -3.89 -0.32
CA VAL A 280 1.25 -4.65 0.37
C VAL A 280 -0.07 -4.53 -0.37
N LEU A 281 -0.65 -5.67 -0.75
CA LEU A 281 -2.03 -5.76 -1.23
C LEU A 281 -2.94 -6.02 -0.02
N PHE A 282 -3.76 -5.04 0.32
CA PHE A 282 -4.71 -5.11 1.43
C PHE A 282 -6.12 -5.32 0.89
N VAL A 283 -6.67 -6.51 1.12
CA VAL A 283 -8.02 -6.87 0.69
C VAL A 283 -8.96 -6.67 1.87
N ASP A 284 -9.75 -5.60 1.85
CA ASP A 284 -10.75 -5.36 2.90
C ASP A 284 -12.02 -6.17 2.63
N GLU A 285 -12.67 -6.58 3.72
CA GLU A 285 -13.83 -7.48 3.67
C GLU A 285 -13.59 -8.73 2.78
N ALA A 286 -12.39 -9.32 2.91
CA ALA A 286 -11.92 -10.41 2.06
C ALA A 286 -12.88 -11.61 2.01
N TYR A 287 -13.67 -11.85 3.06
CA TYR A 287 -14.72 -12.87 3.08
C TYR A 287 -15.77 -12.65 1.97
N SER A 288 -15.95 -11.42 1.49
CA SER A 288 -16.86 -11.12 0.39
C SER A 288 -16.45 -11.75 -0.94
N LEU A 289 -15.17 -12.15 -1.08
CA LEU A 289 -14.67 -12.89 -2.24
C LEU A 289 -15.31 -14.30 -2.37
N TYR A 290 -15.84 -14.86 -1.28
CA TYR A 290 -16.49 -16.16 -1.30
C TYR A 290 -17.96 -16.04 -0.89
N ARG A 291 -18.86 -16.18 -1.84
CA ARG A 291 -20.32 -16.15 -1.63
C ARG A 291 -20.99 -17.53 -1.76
N GLY A 292 -20.18 -18.59 -1.65
CA GLY A 292 -20.64 -19.97 -1.80
C GLY A 292 -19.95 -20.70 -2.96
N LYS A 293 -20.26 -21.99 -3.09
CA LYS A 293 -19.62 -22.86 -4.11
C LYS A 293 -19.97 -22.49 -5.55
N ASP A 294 -21.08 -21.78 -5.75
CA ASP A 294 -21.56 -21.35 -7.06
C ASP A 294 -20.98 -19.99 -7.50
N ASP A 295 -20.21 -19.32 -6.63
CA ASP A 295 -19.53 -18.06 -6.95
C ASP A 295 -18.22 -18.32 -7.71
N SER A 296 -18.31 -18.74 -8.96
CA SER A 296 -17.15 -19.04 -9.79
C SER A 296 -16.20 -17.85 -9.97
N PHE A 297 -16.71 -16.63 -10.05
CA PHE A 297 -15.90 -15.42 -10.21
C PHE A 297 -15.06 -15.12 -8.95
N GLY A 298 -15.67 -15.24 -7.77
CA GLY A 298 -14.94 -15.05 -6.51
C GLY A 298 -13.86 -16.12 -6.30
N LEU A 299 -14.17 -17.38 -6.64
CA LEU A 299 -13.20 -18.49 -6.61
C LEU A 299 -12.02 -18.23 -7.57
N GLU A 300 -12.30 -17.77 -8.81
CA GLU A 300 -11.26 -17.41 -9.79
C GLU A 300 -10.33 -16.31 -9.26
N ALA A 301 -10.87 -15.29 -8.59
CA ALA A 301 -10.07 -14.24 -7.96
C ALA A 301 -9.19 -14.80 -6.83
N ILE A 302 -9.73 -15.67 -5.97
CA ILE A 302 -8.99 -16.32 -4.88
C ILE A 302 -7.85 -17.17 -5.45
N ASP A 303 -8.12 -18.01 -6.45
CA ASP A 303 -7.10 -18.88 -7.06
C ASP A 303 -5.98 -18.05 -7.71
N THR A 304 -6.33 -16.93 -8.35
CA THR A 304 -5.36 -15.99 -8.93
C THR A 304 -4.49 -15.35 -7.86
N LEU A 305 -5.09 -14.92 -6.72
CA LEU A 305 -4.37 -14.38 -5.58
C LEU A 305 -3.42 -15.43 -4.97
N VAL A 306 -3.91 -16.63 -4.73
CA VAL A 306 -3.13 -17.74 -4.15
C VAL A 306 -1.91 -18.08 -5.00
N LYS A 307 -2.08 -18.13 -6.33
CA LYS A 307 -0.98 -18.36 -7.26
C LYS A 307 0.04 -17.23 -7.22
N ALA A 308 -0.42 -15.98 -7.27
CA ALA A 308 0.47 -14.82 -7.25
C ALA A 308 1.26 -14.69 -5.94
N MET A 309 0.67 -15.06 -4.80
CA MET A 309 1.36 -15.10 -3.50
C MET A 309 2.54 -16.07 -3.50
N GLU A 310 2.42 -17.18 -4.21
CA GLU A 310 3.51 -18.16 -4.33
C GLU A 310 4.59 -17.65 -5.30
N ASP A 311 4.16 -17.16 -6.48
CA ASP A 311 5.05 -16.73 -7.56
C ASP A 311 5.86 -15.47 -7.17
N HIS A 312 5.33 -14.61 -6.30
CA HIS A 312 5.89 -13.29 -5.94
C HIS A 312 6.15 -13.11 -4.43
N ARG A 313 6.26 -14.19 -3.68
CA ARG A 313 6.40 -14.18 -2.20
C ARG A 313 7.53 -13.30 -1.66
N ASP A 314 8.55 -13.02 -2.47
CA ASP A 314 9.74 -12.26 -2.07
C ASP A 314 9.54 -10.73 -2.19
N ASN A 315 8.51 -10.28 -2.95
CA ASN A 315 8.28 -8.84 -3.19
C ASN A 315 6.79 -8.46 -3.21
N LEU A 316 5.92 -9.29 -2.64
CA LEU A 316 4.50 -9.00 -2.47
C LEU A 316 4.02 -9.56 -1.14
N ILE A 317 3.34 -8.73 -0.35
CA ILE A 317 2.66 -9.19 0.85
C ILE A 317 1.15 -8.98 0.69
N VAL A 318 0.39 -10.03 0.93
CA VAL A 318 -1.08 -9.96 0.90
C VAL A 318 -1.59 -9.96 2.33
N VAL A 319 -2.45 -9.00 2.64
CA VAL A 319 -3.17 -8.90 3.91
C VAL A 319 -4.66 -9.01 3.63
N LEU A 320 -5.29 -10.06 4.14
CA LEU A 320 -6.73 -10.25 4.08
C LEU A 320 -7.36 -9.71 5.36
N ALA A 321 -8.27 -8.76 5.25
CA ALA A 321 -8.93 -8.15 6.40
C ALA A 321 -10.44 -8.43 6.41
N GLY A 322 -11.02 -8.55 7.60
CA GLY A 322 -12.46 -8.75 7.75
C GLY A 322 -12.90 -9.01 9.18
N TYR A 323 -14.19 -9.29 9.35
CA TYR A 323 -14.74 -9.64 10.65
C TYR A 323 -14.32 -11.06 11.05
N LYS A 324 -14.17 -11.27 12.35
CA LYS A 324 -13.60 -12.51 12.88
C LYS A 324 -14.39 -13.75 12.48
N LYS A 325 -15.73 -13.69 12.58
CA LYS A 325 -16.62 -14.82 12.30
C LYS A 325 -16.65 -15.14 10.81
N GLU A 326 -16.81 -14.13 9.98
CA GLU A 326 -16.86 -14.23 8.52
C GLU A 326 -15.54 -14.72 7.94
N MET A 327 -14.42 -14.22 8.45
CA MET A 327 -13.08 -14.67 8.06
C MET A 327 -12.81 -16.12 8.45
N ALA A 328 -13.30 -16.58 9.60
CA ALA A 328 -13.19 -17.99 9.98
C ALA A 328 -13.91 -18.90 8.98
N THR A 329 -15.17 -18.60 8.63
CA THR A 329 -15.96 -19.33 7.62
C THR A 329 -15.28 -19.30 6.24
N PHE A 330 -14.76 -18.14 5.83
CA PHE A 330 -14.05 -17.96 4.56
C PHE A 330 -12.81 -18.86 4.46
N LEU A 331 -12.02 -18.95 5.52
CA LEU A 331 -10.81 -19.76 5.57
C LEU A 331 -11.11 -21.27 5.64
N GLU A 332 -12.21 -21.66 6.28
CA GLU A 332 -12.66 -23.06 6.31
C GLU A 332 -13.13 -23.53 4.93
N ALA A 333 -13.78 -22.66 4.17
CA ALA A 333 -14.23 -22.94 2.82
C ALA A 333 -13.08 -23.12 1.83
N ASN A 334 -11.87 -22.62 2.13
CA ASN A 334 -10.73 -22.62 1.23
C ASN A 334 -9.43 -23.05 1.93
N SER A 335 -9.15 -24.36 1.95
CA SER A 335 -7.96 -24.93 2.61
C SER A 335 -6.63 -24.41 2.05
N GLY A 336 -6.59 -24.02 0.77
CA GLY A 336 -5.43 -23.44 0.12
C GLY A 336 -5.03 -22.09 0.69
N LEU A 337 -6.00 -21.27 1.11
CA LEU A 337 -5.74 -19.99 1.78
C LEU A 337 -5.14 -20.21 3.18
N LYS A 338 -5.75 -21.10 3.97
CA LYS A 338 -5.32 -21.32 5.36
C LYS A 338 -3.83 -21.67 5.50
N SER A 339 -3.30 -22.47 4.58
CA SER A 339 -1.90 -22.89 4.60
C SER A 339 -0.90 -21.77 4.22
N ARG A 340 -1.35 -20.77 3.46
CA ARG A 340 -0.52 -19.66 2.97
C ARG A 340 -0.53 -18.42 3.86
N PHE A 341 -1.47 -18.35 4.79
CA PHE A 341 -1.60 -17.25 5.76
C PHE A 341 -1.29 -17.75 7.18
N PRO A 342 -0.01 -17.96 7.54
CA PRO A 342 0.35 -18.44 8.87
C PRO A 342 0.12 -17.39 9.97
N ASN A 343 0.00 -16.11 9.58
CA ASN A 343 -0.03 -15.00 10.50
C ASN A 343 -1.47 -14.46 10.67
N LEU A 344 -2.14 -14.90 11.74
CA LEU A 344 -3.47 -14.41 12.12
C LEU A 344 -3.34 -13.37 13.23
N ILE A 345 -3.76 -12.14 12.94
CA ILE A 345 -3.68 -10.99 13.85
C ILE A 345 -5.08 -10.50 14.19
N ASN A 346 -5.43 -10.59 15.47
CA ASN A 346 -6.72 -10.12 15.95
C ASN A 346 -6.62 -8.70 16.51
N PHE A 347 -7.47 -7.82 16.01
CA PHE A 347 -7.66 -6.45 16.47
C PHE A 347 -8.83 -6.43 17.44
N ASP A 348 -8.52 -6.38 18.73
CA ASP A 348 -9.52 -6.30 19.78
C ASP A 348 -10.21 -4.93 19.76
N ASP A 349 -11.47 -4.85 20.20
CA ASP A 349 -12.19 -3.60 20.34
C ASP A 349 -11.55 -2.71 21.39
N TYR A 350 -11.67 -1.39 21.20
CA TYR A 350 -11.16 -0.41 22.15
C TYR A 350 -12.06 -0.30 23.36
N THR A 351 -11.46 -0.11 24.54
CA THR A 351 -12.19 0.29 25.75
C THR A 351 -12.65 1.74 25.66
N GLY A 352 -13.63 2.16 26.47
CA GLY A 352 -14.06 3.55 26.53
C GLY A 352 -12.93 4.54 26.81
N THR A 353 -12.00 4.17 27.68
CA THR A 353 -10.80 4.98 27.95
C THR A 353 -9.92 5.13 26.72
N GLN A 354 -9.74 4.06 25.94
CA GLN A 354 -8.98 4.10 24.69
C GLN A 354 -9.68 4.92 23.61
N LEU A 355 -11.01 4.81 23.52
CA LEU A 355 -11.81 5.62 22.59
C LEU A 355 -11.75 7.10 22.93
N TYR A 356 -11.77 7.45 24.23
CA TYR A 356 -11.53 8.82 24.67
C TYR A 356 -10.14 9.32 24.26
N GLN A 357 -9.08 8.52 24.43
CA GLN A 357 -7.74 8.88 23.97
C GLN A 357 -7.69 9.11 22.46
N ILE A 358 -8.38 8.25 21.68
CA ILE A 358 -8.50 8.42 20.23
C ILE A 358 -9.26 9.70 19.90
N ALA A 359 -10.34 10.01 20.62
CA ALA A 359 -11.09 11.26 20.44
C ALA A 359 -10.21 12.49 20.72
N CYS A 360 -9.39 12.48 21.78
CA CYS A 360 -8.44 13.55 22.08
C CYS A 360 -7.41 13.73 20.94
N ILE A 361 -6.87 12.65 20.38
CA ILE A 361 -5.93 12.69 19.24
C ILE A 361 -6.64 13.27 18.00
N GLN A 362 -7.89 12.87 17.72
CA GLN A 362 -8.68 13.39 16.61
C GLN A 362 -9.01 14.87 16.78
N ALA A 363 -9.40 15.31 17.98
CA ALA A 363 -9.65 16.70 18.28
C ALA A 363 -8.39 17.55 18.09
N LYS A 364 -7.26 17.11 18.65
CA LYS A 364 -5.97 17.79 18.53
C LYS A 364 -5.50 17.92 17.10
N SER A 365 -5.69 16.88 16.27
CA SER A 365 -5.33 16.92 14.84
C SER A 365 -6.13 17.96 14.03
N LYS A 366 -7.31 18.37 14.55
CA LYS A 366 -8.19 19.40 13.98
C LYS A 366 -8.01 20.77 14.66
N GLY A 367 -7.08 20.90 15.62
CA GLY A 367 -6.81 22.14 16.36
C GLY A 367 -7.74 22.37 17.55
N TYR A 368 -8.38 21.32 18.08
CA TYR A 368 -9.26 21.39 19.24
C TYR A 368 -8.73 20.60 20.42
N GLU A 369 -9.14 20.98 21.63
CA GLU A 369 -8.90 20.26 22.87
C GLU A 369 -10.24 19.90 23.53
N ILE A 370 -10.34 18.68 24.06
CA ILE A 370 -11.53 18.24 24.82
C ILE A 370 -11.36 18.68 26.26
N SER A 371 -12.35 19.38 26.80
CA SER A 371 -12.33 19.86 28.20
C SER A 371 -12.33 18.68 29.20
N GLU A 372 -11.71 18.88 30.36
CA GLU A 372 -11.58 17.82 31.38
C GLU A 372 -12.93 17.35 31.94
N ASP A 373 -13.94 18.24 31.98
CA ASP A 373 -15.30 17.89 32.45
C ASP A 373 -16.07 16.98 31.47
N ALA A 374 -15.67 16.90 30.22
CA ALA A 374 -16.23 15.98 29.22
C ALA A 374 -15.65 14.56 29.30
N LYS A 375 -14.51 14.37 29.96
CA LYS A 375 -13.74 13.10 29.97
C LYS A 375 -14.55 11.92 30.50
N GLU A 376 -14.97 11.98 31.77
CA GLU A 376 -15.71 10.87 32.39
C GLU A 376 -17.03 10.58 31.66
N PRO A 377 -17.86 11.57 31.30
CA PRO A 377 -19.05 11.33 30.49
C PRO A 377 -18.76 10.63 29.15
N LEU A 378 -17.71 11.02 28.45
CA LEU A 378 -17.32 10.39 27.18
C LEU A 378 -16.87 8.97 27.38
N ILE A 379 -16.07 8.69 28.42
CA ILE A 379 -15.62 7.31 28.73
C ILE A 379 -16.84 6.42 29.04
N GLN A 380 -17.80 6.91 29.82
CA GLN A 380 -19.02 6.17 30.12
C GLN A 380 -19.85 5.91 28.88
N TYR A 381 -20.07 6.94 28.05
CA TYR A 381 -20.77 6.84 26.78
C TYR A 381 -20.12 5.79 25.85
N PHE A 382 -18.82 5.85 25.66
CA PHE A 382 -18.11 4.89 24.81
C PHE A 382 -18.19 3.46 25.35
N ASN A 383 -18.10 3.26 26.67
CA ASN A 383 -18.25 1.93 27.27
C ASN A 383 -19.69 1.41 27.09
N GLU A 384 -20.70 2.26 27.23
CA GLU A 384 -22.09 1.87 27.04
C GLU A 384 -22.36 1.47 25.59
N VAL A 385 -21.94 2.26 24.60
CA VAL A 385 -22.09 1.96 23.18
C VAL A 385 -21.41 0.63 22.83
N GLN A 386 -20.19 0.39 23.32
CA GLN A 386 -19.46 -0.86 23.08
C GLN A 386 -20.15 -2.07 23.74
N SER A 387 -20.74 -1.91 24.92
CA SER A 387 -21.43 -2.98 25.61
C SER A 387 -22.72 -3.45 24.94
N ILE A 388 -23.40 -2.54 24.23
CA ILE A 388 -24.65 -2.84 23.52
C ILE A 388 -24.37 -3.63 22.24
N ASN A 389 -23.47 -3.16 21.39
CA ASN A 389 -23.11 -3.87 20.16
C ASN A 389 -21.74 -3.40 19.63
N ALA A 390 -20.68 -4.08 20.02
CA ALA A 390 -19.32 -3.73 19.60
C ALA A 390 -19.10 -3.84 18.08
N GLU A 391 -19.86 -4.68 17.37
CA GLU A 391 -19.75 -4.84 15.92
C GLU A 391 -20.26 -3.58 15.18
N GLU A 392 -21.35 -2.95 15.67
CA GLU A 392 -21.93 -1.74 15.10
C GLU A 392 -21.37 -0.45 15.72
N ALA A 393 -20.76 -0.52 16.89
CA ALA A 393 -20.24 0.65 17.61
C ALA A 393 -19.22 1.46 16.80
N GLY A 394 -18.40 0.77 15.96
CA GLY A 394 -17.52 1.43 15.00
C GLY A 394 -16.16 1.86 15.56
N ASN A 395 -15.85 1.57 16.84
CA ASN A 395 -14.53 1.81 17.44
C ASN A 395 -13.95 3.22 17.16
N GLY A 396 -12.78 3.33 16.55
CA GLY A 396 -12.16 4.61 16.23
C GLY A 396 -12.98 5.49 15.28
N ARG A 397 -13.89 4.91 14.46
CA ARG A 397 -14.86 5.70 13.66
C ARG A 397 -15.88 6.37 14.57
N LEU A 398 -16.34 5.69 15.63
CA LEU A 398 -17.22 6.30 16.64
C LEU A 398 -16.54 7.50 17.30
N ALA A 399 -15.30 7.35 17.77
CA ALA A 399 -14.57 8.45 18.39
C ALA A 399 -14.42 9.66 17.44
N ARG A 400 -14.15 9.40 16.16
CA ARG A 400 -14.08 10.45 15.12
C ARG A 400 -15.41 11.17 14.95
N ASN A 401 -16.50 10.41 14.77
CA ASN A 401 -17.83 10.97 14.53
C ASN A 401 -18.28 11.84 15.71
N VAL A 402 -18.04 11.38 16.93
CA VAL A 402 -18.36 12.13 18.16
C VAL A 402 -17.62 13.47 18.21
N VAL A 403 -16.34 13.50 17.84
CA VAL A 403 -15.56 14.75 17.76
C VAL A 403 -16.09 15.65 16.65
N GLU A 404 -16.42 15.13 15.48
CA GLU A 404 -16.95 15.89 14.36
C GLU A 404 -18.33 16.51 14.69
N GLU A 405 -19.22 15.75 15.32
CA GLU A 405 -20.50 16.27 15.82
C GLU A 405 -20.30 17.36 16.90
N ALA A 406 -19.33 17.16 17.81
CA ALA A 406 -19.03 18.15 18.84
C ALA A 406 -18.50 19.48 18.28
N ILE A 407 -17.65 19.42 17.24
CA ILE A 407 -17.16 20.63 16.55
C ILE A 407 -18.32 21.42 15.93
N LEU A 408 -19.31 20.74 15.33
CA LEU A 408 -20.50 21.40 14.78
C LEU A 408 -21.34 22.08 15.87
N LYS A 409 -21.58 21.38 16.99
CA LYS A 409 -22.32 21.96 18.12
C LYS A 409 -21.58 23.11 18.79
N GLN A 410 -20.27 23.02 18.93
CA GLN A 410 -19.45 24.14 19.40
C GLN A 410 -19.61 25.36 18.48
N ALA A 411 -19.58 25.15 17.15
CA ALA A 411 -19.78 26.25 16.20
C ALA A 411 -21.13 26.91 16.37
N GLU A 412 -22.22 26.14 16.59
CA GLU A 412 -23.55 26.69 16.88
C GLU A 412 -23.57 27.51 18.19
N ARG A 413 -22.89 27.03 19.24
CA ARG A 413 -22.77 27.72 20.53
C ARG A 413 -21.99 29.04 20.42
N LEU A 414 -20.97 29.09 19.57
CA LEU A 414 -20.00 30.19 19.50
C LEU A 414 -20.22 31.16 18.35
N VAL A 415 -21.36 31.10 17.65
CA VAL A 415 -21.66 32.02 16.50
C VAL A 415 -21.36 33.51 16.78
N ASN A 416 -21.51 33.95 18.04
CA ASN A 416 -21.30 35.35 18.45
C ASN A 416 -20.08 35.52 19.39
N SER A 417 -19.29 34.51 19.64
CA SER A 417 -18.12 34.60 20.53
C SER A 417 -16.86 35.06 19.77
N THR A 418 -16.06 35.89 20.42
CA THR A 418 -14.74 36.32 19.93
C THR A 418 -13.59 35.77 20.77
N ASP A 419 -13.87 34.93 21.76
CA ASP A 419 -12.88 34.38 22.65
C ASP A 419 -12.13 33.22 21.94
N GLN A 420 -10.83 33.43 21.70
CA GLN A 420 -9.99 32.47 21.01
C GLN A 420 -9.85 31.12 21.77
N LYS A 421 -9.83 31.15 23.11
CA LYS A 421 -9.76 29.94 23.93
C LYS A 421 -11.03 29.11 23.81
N GLU A 422 -12.19 29.75 23.81
CA GLU A 422 -13.48 29.07 23.60
C GLU A 422 -13.59 28.45 22.21
N MET A 423 -12.95 29.04 21.19
CA MET A 423 -12.94 28.50 19.82
C MET A 423 -12.11 27.21 19.65
N THR A 424 -11.18 26.94 20.56
CA THR A 424 -10.33 25.74 20.51
C THR A 424 -10.77 24.64 21.48
N GLU A 425 -11.66 24.93 22.44
CA GLU A 425 -12.07 24.00 23.49
C GLU A 425 -13.45 23.40 23.20
N LEU A 426 -13.54 22.06 23.13
CA LEU A 426 -14.80 21.32 23.08
C LEU A 426 -15.27 21.03 24.50
N LYS A 427 -16.37 21.67 24.93
CA LYS A 427 -16.95 21.54 26.27
C LYS A 427 -17.88 20.32 26.35
N LYS A 428 -18.17 19.87 27.56
CA LYS A 428 -19.11 18.77 27.82
C LYS A 428 -20.46 18.93 27.10
N GLU A 429 -21.00 20.16 27.02
CA GLU A 429 -22.26 20.48 26.35
C GLU A 429 -22.23 20.34 24.82
N ASP A 430 -21.04 20.33 24.19
CA ASP A 430 -20.89 20.18 22.76
C ASP A 430 -21.02 18.69 22.32
N PHE A 431 -21.01 17.74 23.24
CA PHE A 431 -21.10 16.31 22.94
C PHE A 431 -22.54 15.79 23.05
N ASP A 432 -22.90 14.86 22.16
CA ASP A 432 -24.15 14.11 22.22
C ASP A 432 -23.88 12.72 22.82
N TYR A 433 -24.43 12.46 24.00
CA TYR A 433 -24.29 11.20 24.72
C TYR A 433 -25.44 10.23 24.42
N THR A 434 -26.26 10.49 23.40
CA THR A 434 -27.38 9.62 23.03
C THR A 434 -26.87 8.37 22.36
N VAL A 435 -27.17 7.20 22.91
CA VAL A 435 -26.80 5.92 22.34
C VAL A 435 -27.65 5.61 21.12
N LYS A 436 -27.06 5.62 19.93
CA LYS A 436 -27.72 5.39 18.64
C LYS A 436 -27.58 3.94 18.13
N VAL A 437 -26.81 3.08 18.82
CA VAL A 437 -26.53 1.69 18.43
C VAL A 437 -27.67 0.78 18.85
N LYS A 438 -28.11 -0.08 17.92
CA LYS A 438 -29.14 -1.09 18.22
C LYS A 438 -28.57 -2.26 19.00
N PRO A 439 -29.32 -2.84 19.95
CA PRO A 439 -28.90 -4.05 20.62
C PRO A 439 -28.60 -5.17 19.61
N LYS A 440 -27.58 -5.97 19.87
CA LYS A 440 -27.27 -7.14 19.07
C LYS A 440 -28.51 -8.04 19.05
N GLN A 441 -29.09 -8.29 17.90
CA GLN A 441 -30.15 -9.30 17.77
C GLN A 441 -29.50 -10.64 18.05
N GLU A 442 -29.87 -11.26 19.18
CA GLU A 442 -29.57 -12.67 19.40
C GLU A 442 -30.20 -13.43 18.23
N SER A 443 -29.37 -14.03 17.38
CA SER A 443 -29.84 -15.06 16.46
C SER A 443 -30.44 -16.14 17.36
N LYS A 444 -31.77 -16.18 17.48
CA LYS A 444 -32.45 -17.32 18.08
C LYS A 444 -32.02 -18.50 17.20
N GLU A 445 -31.10 -19.33 17.72
CA GLU A 445 -30.98 -20.69 17.18
C GLU A 445 -32.39 -21.25 17.13
N PRO A 446 -32.85 -21.72 15.96
CA PRO A 446 -34.19 -22.26 15.88
C PRO A 446 -34.35 -23.32 16.97
N SER A 447 -35.34 -23.15 17.81
CA SER A 447 -35.60 -24.11 18.88
C SER A 447 -35.87 -25.49 18.25
N LEU A 448 -35.59 -26.57 18.98
CA LEU A 448 -35.91 -27.92 18.50
C LEU A 448 -37.35 -28.04 17.96
N ASN A 449 -38.28 -27.24 18.50
CA ASN A 449 -39.66 -27.14 18.01
C ASN A 449 -39.77 -26.43 16.68
N ASP A 450 -38.95 -25.42 16.38
CA ASP A 450 -38.95 -24.74 15.07
C ASP A 450 -38.37 -25.66 14.01
N ILE A 451 -37.31 -26.42 14.32
CA ILE A 451 -36.74 -27.44 13.44
C ILE A 451 -37.76 -28.58 13.16
N MET A 452 -38.48 -29.04 14.19
CA MET A 452 -39.51 -30.06 14.02
C MET A 452 -40.72 -29.57 13.19
N ASN A 453 -41.04 -28.27 13.24
CA ASN A 453 -42.11 -27.68 12.42
C ASN A 453 -41.69 -27.42 10.97
N MET A 454 -40.40 -27.24 10.68
CA MET A 454 -39.87 -27.15 9.31
C MET A 454 -39.73 -28.52 8.60
N MET A 455 -39.77 -29.60 9.35
CA MET A 455 -39.70 -30.98 8.81
C MET A 455 -41.10 -31.63 8.60
N LYS A 456 -42.20 -30.93 8.89
CA LYS A 456 -43.57 -31.32 8.54
C LYS A 456 -44.05 -30.61 7.27
#